data_d57d3c454ac184a536d3c2931cfbdf22
#
_entry.id   d57d3c454ac184a536d3c2931cfbdf22
#
_cell.length_a   1.000
_cell.length_b   1.000
_cell.length_c   1.000
_cell.angle_alpha   90.00
_cell.angle_beta   90.00
_cell.angle_gamma   90.00
#
_symmetry.space_group_name_H-M   'P 1'
#
loop_
_entity.id
_entity.type
_entity.pdbx_description
1 polymer ?
#
loop_
_entity_poly.entity_id
_entity_poly.type
_entity_poly.pdbx_seq_one_letter_code
_entity_poly.pdbx_strand_id
1 'polypeptide(L)'
;MKPAILVGRLSPLLPALQCPRCGAAFALTEQSLICESGHCYDLSRRGYVNLAPDHRQSGDKYDVALFESRGRVFAGGFYAPVRDALCALLDGRSESFTLVDAGCGEGYYCLLYTSDAADE
;
A
#
# COMPACT_ATOMS: atom_id res chain seq x y z
N MET A 1 -12.26 -3.92 6.51
CA MET A 1 -11.18 -4.68 7.19
C MET A 1 -11.24 -4.40 8.68
N LYS A 2 -11.08 -5.42 9.50
CA LYS A 2 -11.00 -5.21 10.95
C LYS A 2 -9.68 -4.53 11.32
N PRO A 3 -9.67 -3.54 12.23
CA PRO A 3 -8.44 -2.85 12.63
C PRO A 3 -7.32 -3.80 13.07
N ALA A 4 -7.64 -4.87 13.79
CA ALA A 4 -6.65 -5.86 14.22
C ALA A 4 -5.89 -6.51 13.05
N ILE A 5 -6.52 -6.71 11.91
CA ILE A 5 -5.88 -7.26 10.71
C ILE A 5 -4.87 -6.26 10.15
N LEU A 6 -5.26 -4.99 10.07
CA LEU A 6 -4.38 -3.93 9.59
C LEU A 6 -3.17 -3.73 10.51
N VAL A 7 -3.39 -3.75 11.82
CA VAL A 7 -2.31 -3.70 12.82
C VAL A 7 -1.32 -4.85 12.60
N GLY A 8 -1.82 -6.07 12.43
CA GLY A 8 -0.98 -7.24 12.18
C GLY A 8 -0.16 -7.14 10.88
N ARG A 9 -0.70 -6.50 9.85
CA ARG A 9 -0.01 -6.29 8.57
C ARG A 9 1.02 -5.16 8.63
N LEU A 10 0.74 -4.10 9.39
CA LEU A 10 1.66 -2.97 9.53
C LEU A 10 2.80 -3.23 10.50
N SER A 11 2.58 -4.05 11.51
CA SER A 11 3.56 -4.29 12.57
C SER A 11 4.95 -4.68 12.03
N PRO A 12 5.09 -5.65 11.11
CA PRO A 12 6.39 -5.99 10.54
C PRO A 12 7.03 -4.87 9.71
N LEU A 13 6.25 -3.91 9.26
CA LEU A 13 6.71 -2.82 8.40
C LEU A 13 7.16 -1.58 9.18
N LEU A 14 6.91 -1.53 10.49
CA LEU A 14 7.24 -0.35 11.31
C LEU A 14 8.70 0.12 11.16
N PRO A 15 9.71 -0.76 11.11
CA PRO A 15 11.09 -0.32 10.93
C PRO A 15 11.36 0.41 9.61
N ALA A 16 10.52 0.19 8.59
CA ALA A 16 10.63 0.84 7.28
C ALA A 16 9.83 2.14 7.19
N LEU A 17 9.04 2.47 8.22
CA LEU A 17 8.15 3.64 8.22
C LEU A 17 8.69 4.72 9.14
N GLN A 18 8.49 5.98 8.74
CA GLN A 18 8.82 7.13 9.56
C GLN A 18 7.74 8.20 9.44
N CYS A 19 7.60 9.02 10.46
CA CYS A 19 6.63 10.11 10.47
C CYS A 19 6.96 11.11 9.35
N PRO A 20 6.00 11.44 8.45
CA PRO A 20 6.25 12.37 7.37
C PRO A 20 6.46 13.82 7.83
N ARG A 21 6.07 14.15 9.07
CA ARG A 21 6.24 15.51 9.64
C ARG A 21 7.56 15.71 10.34
N CYS A 22 8.07 14.69 11.03
CA CYS A 22 9.27 14.85 11.88
C CYS A 22 10.33 13.76 11.67
N GLY A 23 10.06 12.74 10.86
CA GLY A 23 11.01 11.66 10.60
C GLY A 23 11.19 10.66 11.73
N ALA A 24 10.47 10.81 12.85
CA ALA A 24 10.59 9.92 14.00
C ALA A 24 9.95 8.54 13.72
N ALA A 25 10.39 7.55 14.47
CA ALA A 25 9.85 6.20 14.38
C ALA A 25 8.39 6.15 14.85
N PHE A 26 7.64 5.18 14.32
CA PHE A 26 6.26 4.94 14.69
C PHE A 26 6.11 3.81 15.71
N ALA A 27 5.08 3.95 16.56
CA ALA A 27 4.50 2.86 17.32
C ALA A 27 3.05 2.64 16.86
N LEU A 28 2.58 1.39 16.92
CA LEU A 28 1.20 1.04 16.62
C LEU A 28 0.38 0.96 17.90
N THR A 29 -0.79 1.58 17.87
CA THR A 29 -1.89 1.29 18.81
C THR A 29 -2.94 0.44 18.09
N GLU A 30 -4.04 0.12 18.75
CA GLU A 30 -5.14 -0.61 18.12
C GLU A 30 -5.80 0.16 16.97
N GLN A 31 -5.67 1.48 16.96
CA GLN A 31 -6.39 2.37 16.05
C GLN A 31 -5.51 3.35 15.29
N SER A 32 -4.22 3.48 15.64
CA SER A 32 -3.40 4.56 15.11
C SER A 32 -1.92 4.21 15.01
N LEU A 33 -1.23 4.90 14.10
CA LEU A 33 0.22 5.08 14.12
C LEU A 33 0.53 6.37 14.89
N ILE A 34 1.39 6.28 15.88
CA ILE A 34 1.83 7.44 16.69
C ILE A 34 3.35 7.50 16.67
N CYS A 35 3.93 8.64 16.29
CA CYS A 35 5.38 8.84 16.33
C CYS A 35 5.86 9.26 17.71
N GLU A 36 7.17 9.22 17.94
CA GLU A 36 7.79 9.61 19.19
C GLU A 36 7.50 11.07 19.59
N SER A 37 7.25 11.94 18.60
CA SER A 37 6.88 13.35 18.83
C SER A 37 5.37 13.54 19.05
N GLY A 38 4.58 12.49 19.03
CA GLY A 38 3.14 12.55 19.30
C GLY A 38 2.25 12.80 18.07
N HIS A 39 2.80 12.83 16.86
CA HIS A 39 1.97 12.92 15.66
C HIS A 39 1.21 11.61 15.48
N CYS A 40 -0.11 11.72 15.28
CA CYS A 40 -1.02 10.59 15.25
C CYS A 40 -1.70 10.48 13.87
N TYR A 41 -1.75 9.26 13.33
CA TYR A 41 -2.38 8.94 12.06
C TYR A 41 -3.30 7.75 12.25
N ASP A 42 -4.60 7.98 12.11
CA ASP A 42 -5.61 6.95 12.37
C ASP A 42 -5.64 5.90 11.28
N LEU A 43 -5.86 4.66 11.69
CA LEU A 43 -6.05 3.53 10.79
C LEU A 43 -7.48 3.54 10.25
N SER A 44 -7.63 3.52 8.93
CA SER A 44 -8.93 3.46 8.29
C SER A 44 -9.53 2.05 8.40
N ARG A 45 -10.85 1.99 8.60
CA ARG A 45 -11.62 0.73 8.52
C ARG A 45 -11.55 0.09 7.14
N ARG A 46 -11.17 0.85 6.11
CA ARG A 46 -10.98 0.37 4.74
C ARG A 46 -9.62 -0.31 4.54
N GLY A 47 -8.73 -0.29 5.52
CA GLY A 47 -7.46 -1.00 5.49
C GLY A 47 -6.28 -0.19 4.98
N TYR A 48 -6.28 1.11 5.22
CA TYR A 48 -5.16 1.98 4.89
C TYR A 48 -4.90 2.99 6.02
N VAL A 49 -3.77 3.67 5.95
CA VAL A 49 -3.46 4.82 6.79
C VAL A 49 -3.14 6.01 5.88
N ASN A 50 -3.75 7.17 6.17
CA ASN A 50 -3.47 8.41 5.43
C ASN A 50 -2.32 9.15 6.12
N LEU A 51 -1.14 9.14 5.50
CA LEU A 51 0.06 9.82 6.02
C LEU A 51 0.18 11.27 5.52
N ALA A 52 -0.77 11.75 4.72
CA ALA A 52 -0.82 13.12 4.23
C ALA A 52 -2.21 13.75 4.44
N PRO A 53 -2.70 13.82 5.70
CA PRO A 53 -4.07 14.27 5.99
C PRO A 53 -4.33 15.72 5.58
N ASP A 54 -3.30 16.54 5.53
CA ASP A 54 -3.41 17.97 5.16
C ASP A 54 -3.31 18.17 3.64
N HIS A 55 -3.05 17.12 2.89
CA HIS A 55 -2.97 17.20 1.43
C HIS A 55 -4.36 17.23 0.82
N ARG A 56 -4.73 18.36 0.26
CA ARG A 56 -5.97 18.48 -0.50
C ARG A 56 -5.73 17.94 -1.91
N GLN A 57 -6.54 16.97 -2.31
CA GLN A 57 -6.55 16.54 -3.70
C GLN A 57 -6.99 17.71 -4.56
N SER A 58 -6.12 18.14 -5.47
CA SER A 58 -6.44 19.16 -6.46
C SER A 58 -7.31 18.53 -7.56
N GLY A 59 -8.62 18.74 -7.47
CA GLY A 59 -9.54 18.54 -8.59
C GLY A 59 -9.66 17.12 -9.14
N ASP A 60 -10.61 16.97 -9.98
CA ASP A 60 -11.24 15.75 -10.52
C ASP A 60 -10.40 14.96 -11.54
N LYS A 61 -9.09 15.08 -11.52
CA LYS A 61 -8.20 14.45 -12.51
C LYS A 61 -8.24 12.91 -12.45
N TYR A 62 -8.60 12.36 -11.29
CA TYR A 62 -8.66 10.91 -11.04
C TYR A 62 -9.97 10.60 -10.33
N ASP A 63 -11.09 10.61 -11.07
CA ASP A 63 -12.39 10.26 -10.52
C ASP A 63 -12.62 8.74 -10.52
N VAL A 64 -13.75 8.31 -9.93
CA VAL A 64 -14.14 6.90 -9.85
C VAL A 64 -14.28 6.28 -11.24
N ALA A 65 -14.84 7.02 -12.21
CA ALA A 65 -15.03 6.53 -13.57
C ALA A 65 -13.70 6.23 -14.26
N LEU A 66 -12.67 7.05 -14.04
CA LEU A 66 -11.33 6.81 -14.58
C LEU A 66 -10.73 5.52 -13.99
N PHE A 67 -10.81 5.33 -12.67
CA PHE A 67 -10.31 4.12 -12.02
C PHE A 67 -11.06 2.87 -12.49
N GLU A 68 -12.37 2.95 -12.67
CA GLU A 68 -13.16 1.84 -13.22
C GLU A 68 -12.73 1.49 -14.65
N SER A 69 -12.49 2.50 -15.50
CA SER A 69 -12.01 2.31 -16.86
C SER A 69 -10.64 1.65 -16.90
N ARG A 70 -9.73 2.09 -16.04
CA ARG A 70 -8.39 1.49 -15.89
C ARG A 70 -8.49 0.06 -15.39
N GLY A 71 -9.37 -0.22 -14.43
CA GLY A 71 -9.62 -1.56 -13.94
C GLY A 71 -10.08 -2.52 -15.04
N ARG A 72 -10.92 -2.06 -15.95
CA ARG A 72 -11.35 -2.86 -17.11
C ARG A 72 -10.20 -3.18 -18.06
N VAL A 73 -9.30 -2.22 -18.29
CA VAL A 73 -8.10 -2.43 -19.12
C VAL A 73 -7.18 -3.46 -18.48
N PHE A 74 -6.94 -3.36 -17.19
CA PHE A 74 -6.13 -4.34 -16.45
C PHE A 74 -6.77 -5.73 -16.45
N ALA A 75 -8.08 -5.82 -16.21
CA ALA A 75 -8.81 -7.08 -16.22
C ALA A 75 -8.79 -7.75 -17.60
N GLY A 76 -8.75 -6.96 -18.67
CA GLY A 76 -8.63 -7.46 -20.03
C GLY A 76 -7.26 -8.02 -20.40
N GLY A 77 -6.28 -7.94 -19.49
CA GLY A 77 -4.95 -8.52 -19.69
C GLY A 77 -3.99 -7.70 -20.55
N PHE A 78 -4.32 -6.46 -20.88
CA PHE A 78 -3.47 -5.61 -21.71
C PHE A 78 -2.08 -5.40 -21.12
N TYR A 79 -1.99 -5.22 -19.79
CA TYR A 79 -0.73 -5.03 -19.07
C TYR A 79 -0.17 -6.31 -18.44
N ALA A 80 -0.79 -7.47 -18.69
CA ALA A 80 -0.33 -8.74 -18.15
C ALA A 80 1.15 -9.06 -18.47
N PRO A 81 1.66 -8.79 -19.69
CA PRO A 81 3.09 -9.02 -19.97
C PRO A 81 4.03 -8.19 -19.07
N VAL A 82 3.66 -6.95 -18.74
CA VAL A 82 4.45 -6.10 -17.85
C VAL A 82 4.42 -6.66 -16.42
N ARG A 83 3.24 -7.04 -15.95
CA ARG A 83 3.06 -7.70 -14.65
C ARG A 83 3.92 -8.96 -14.55
N ASP A 84 3.85 -9.83 -15.54
CA ASP A 84 4.58 -11.09 -15.54
C ASP A 84 6.10 -10.87 -15.55
N ALA A 85 6.58 -9.87 -16.27
CA ALA A 85 8.00 -9.50 -16.25
C ALA A 85 8.45 -8.98 -14.89
N LEU A 86 7.64 -8.16 -14.24
CA LEU A 86 7.93 -7.68 -12.88
C LEU A 86 7.93 -8.81 -11.86
N CYS A 87 6.95 -9.70 -11.93
CA CYS A 87 6.89 -10.87 -11.04
C CYS A 87 8.12 -11.78 -11.22
N ALA A 88 8.55 -12.00 -12.46
CA ALA A 88 9.75 -12.81 -12.73
C ALA A 88 11.01 -12.18 -12.14
N LEU A 89 11.15 -10.86 -12.18
CA LEU A 89 12.26 -10.16 -11.55
C LEU A 89 12.27 -10.32 -10.01
N LEU A 90 11.09 -10.29 -9.41
CA LEU A 90 10.94 -10.43 -7.96
C LEU A 90 11.13 -11.89 -7.50
N ASP A 91 10.62 -12.85 -8.26
CA ASP A 91 10.76 -14.29 -7.97
C ASP A 91 12.22 -14.77 -8.02
N GLY A 92 13.08 -14.05 -8.74
CA GLY A 92 14.52 -14.34 -8.78
C GLY A 92 15.25 -14.03 -7.47
N ARG A 93 14.59 -13.42 -6.48
CA ARG A 93 15.18 -13.10 -5.18
C ARG A 93 15.02 -14.29 -4.23
N SER A 94 16.12 -14.72 -3.64
CA SER A 94 16.15 -15.85 -2.71
C SER A 94 15.90 -15.45 -1.24
N GLU A 95 15.95 -14.15 -0.94
CA GLU A 95 15.78 -13.61 0.42
C GLU A 95 14.44 -12.89 0.58
N SER A 96 13.93 -12.88 1.82
CA SER A 96 12.78 -12.06 2.18
C SER A 96 13.10 -10.58 1.98
N PHE A 97 12.18 -9.84 1.39
CA PHE A 97 12.35 -8.41 1.12
C PHE A 97 11.05 -7.64 1.34
N THR A 98 11.20 -6.34 1.54
CA THR A 98 10.06 -5.40 1.60
C THR A 98 9.88 -4.73 0.24
N LEU A 99 8.68 -4.79 -0.29
CA LEU A 99 8.31 -4.17 -1.56
C LEU A 99 7.50 -2.91 -1.33
N VAL A 100 7.88 -1.83 -1.99
CA VAL A 100 7.10 -0.58 -2.00
C VAL A 100 6.68 -0.30 -3.44
N ASP A 101 5.39 -0.17 -3.65
CA ASP A 101 4.81 0.22 -4.94
C ASP A 101 4.37 1.68 -4.86
N ALA A 102 5.26 2.60 -5.22
CA ALA A 102 5.02 4.03 -5.14
C ALA A 102 4.05 4.48 -6.24
N GLY A 103 2.97 5.19 -5.84
CA GLY A 103 1.95 5.63 -6.79
C GLY A 103 1.15 4.47 -7.39
N CYS A 104 0.88 3.45 -6.60
CA CYS A 104 0.33 2.16 -7.07
C CYS A 104 -1.07 2.24 -7.70
N GLY A 105 -1.78 3.35 -7.60
CA GLY A 105 -3.16 3.46 -8.07
C GLY A 105 -4.05 2.41 -7.42
N GLU A 106 -4.70 1.56 -8.23
CA GLU A 106 -5.54 0.45 -7.73
C GLU A 106 -4.75 -0.77 -7.27
N GLY A 107 -3.42 -0.72 -7.30
CA GLY A 107 -2.58 -1.80 -6.80
C GLY A 107 -2.46 -3.03 -7.70
N TYR A 108 -2.71 -2.89 -9.00
CA TYR A 108 -2.72 -4.00 -9.94
C TYR A 108 -1.48 -4.88 -9.87
N TYR A 109 -0.29 -4.29 -9.90
CA TYR A 109 0.96 -5.05 -9.91
C TYR A 109 1.28 -5.67 -8.54
N CYS A 110 1.18 -4.87 -7.50
CA CYS A 110 1.58 -5.27 -6.14
C CYS A 110 0.62 -6.31 -5.53
N LEU A 111 -0.68 -6.11 -5.69
CA LEU A 111 -1.69 -7.02 -5.14
C LEU A 111 -1.67 -8.38 -5.82
N LEU A 112 -1.46 -8.43 -7.14
CA LEU A 112 -1.38 -9.71 -7.85
C LEU A 112 -0.14 -10.50 -7.43
N TYR A 113 1.02 -9.84 -7.32
CA TYR A 113 2.24 -10.50 -6.84
C TYR A 113 2.06 -11.10 -5.45
N THR A 114 1.51 -10.33 -4.50
CA THR A 114 1.30 -10.79 -3.13
C THR A 114 0.24 -11.89 -3.03
N SER A 115 -0.78 -11.86 -3.86
CA SER A 115 -1.81 -12.91 -3.91
C SER A 115 -1.25 -14.23 -4.39
N ASP A 116 -0.48 -14.19 -5.48
CA ASP A 116 0.16 -15.39 -6.04
C ASP A 116 1.14 -16.01 -5.05
N ALA A 117 1.90 -15.19 -4.33
CA ALA A 117 2.82 -15.67 -3.31
C ALA A 117 2.11 -16.31 -2.10
N ALA A 118 0.89 -15.90 -1.81
CA ALA A 118 0.10 -16.46 -0.71
C ALA A 118 -0.53 -17.82 -1.06
N ASP A 119 -0.69 -18.13 -2.35
CA ASP A 119 -1.27 -19.37 -2.83
C ASP A 119 -0.23 -20.50 -3.01
N GLU A 120 1.06 -20.20 -2.90
CA GLU A 120 2.16 -21.17 -2.89
C GLU A 120 2.43 -21.67 -1.47
#